data_c0e283856bc5870196214bb4ec4742ce
#
_entry.id   c0e283856bc5870196214bb4ec4742ce
#
_cell.length_a   1.000
_cell.length_b   1.000
_cell.length_c   1.000
_cell.angle_alpha   90.00
_cell.angle_beta   90.00
_cell.angle_gamma   90.00
#
_symmetry.space_group_name_H-M   'P 1'
#
loop_
_entity.id
_entity.type
_entity.pdbx_description
1 polymer ?
#
loop_
_entity_poly.entity_id
_entity_poly.type
_entity_poly.pdbx_seq_one_letter_code
_entity_poly.pdbx_strand_id
1 'polypeptide(L)'
;MRRAGTRRSKARSIGSTWSDQRLPARAKPTYHRYMRLIPRRLLTLVSTAVILAGILAVASEAHATPPTAPLTSPVEGVFSAGGQQQWISCAGTGRPTVVISSGLGASHSMWSKVLQPLRTMSRVCISDRPGLGSSPARIGARTTNAGQHAQELRELLTAAGESGPFILVGHSYAGLIVRAFAAQEPSDVVGVLLVDACWPGIHRNFLPSYKSPWHEGGTLIDMAASEQADQGGPQLGRTPLIVLAAGDPAKATSPGDKAWFAHQAQAAQLSSAGSLRFATHSGHVVQRDQPAKVIVAVRDLLTKIRATT
;
A
#
# COMPACT_ATOMS: atom_id res chain seq x y z
N MET A 1 -61.90 -9.11 40.14
CA MET A 1 -61.73 -7.97 41.09
C MET A 1 -60.27 -7.89 41.50
N ARG A 2 -59.55 -6.91 41.06
CA ARG A 2 -58.57 -6.00 41.69
C ARG A 2 -57.75 -5.31 40.58
N ARG A 3 -57.90 -4.00 40.50
CA ARG A 3 -57.23 -3.07 39.60
C ARG A 3 -55.77 -2.88 40.11
N ALA A 4 -54.80 -2.85 39.20
CA ALA A 4 -53.45 -2.42 39.48
C ALA A 4 -53.16 -1.15 38.68
N GLY A 5 -52.79 -0.09 39.38
CA GLY A 5 -52.62 1.26 38.91
C GLY A 5 -51.30 1.48 38.17
N THR A 6 -51.39 2.29 37.14
CA THR A 6 -50.30 2.85 36.37
C THR A 6 -49.59 3.96 37.15
N ARG A 7 -48.32 3.78 37.49
CA ARG A 7 -47.44 4.89 37.95
C ARG A 7 -46.73 5.52 36.73
N ARG A 8 -47.12 6.72 36.42
CA ARG A 8 -46.36 7.61 35.53
C ARG A 8 -45.16 8.19 36.28
N SER A 9 -43.98 7.95 35.86
CA SER A 9 -42.75 8.64 36.28
C SER A 9 -42.57 9.89 35.45
N LYS A 10 -42.58 11.06 36.09
CA LYS A 10 -42.24 12.37 35.51
C LYS A 10 -40.73 12.42 35.24
N ALA A 11 -40.35 12.51 33.98
CA ALA A 11 -38.99 12.90 33.61
C ALA A 11 -38.80 14.41 33.87
N ARG A 12 -37.85 14.77 34.71
CA ARG A 12 -37.40 16.15 34.91
C ARG A 12 -36.41 16.49 33.78
N SER A 13 -36.71 17.48 32.98
CA SER A 13 -35.83 18.14 32.08
C SER A 13 -34.79 18.95 32.87
N ILE A 14 -33.52 18.60 32.77
CA ILE A 14 -32.41 19.43 33.22
C ILE A 14 -31.94 20.24 32.01
N GLY A 15 -32.28 21.52 31.98
CA GLY A 15 -31.76 22.48 31.05
C GLY A 15 -30.33 22.80 31.40
N SER A 16 -29.39 22.47 30.54
CA SER A 16 -28.00 22.94 30.59
C SER A 16 -27.87 24.13 29.65
N THR A 17 -27.81 25.31 30.23
CA THR A 17 -27.39 26.55 29.56
C THR A 17 -25.88 26.45 29.26
N TRP A 18 -25.54 26.34 27.99
CA TRP A 18 -24.18 26.52 27.53
C TRP A 18 -23.90 28.02 27.37
N SER A 19 -23.12 28.55 28.31
CA SER A 19 -22.57 29.89 28.22
C SER A 19 -21.48 29.92 27.14
N ASP A 20 -21.66 30.87 26.26
CA ASP A 20 -20.79 31.25 25.15
C ASP A 20 -19.41 31.72 25.68
N GLN A 21 -18.41 30.83 25.73
CA GLN A 21 -17.01 31.22 26.02
C GLN A 21 -16.28 31.41 24.68
N ARG A 22 -16.21 32.66 24.26
CA ARG A 22 -15.35 33.11 23.16
C ARG A 22 -13.88 32.85 23.47
N LEU A 23 -13.23 32.00 22.69
CA LEU A 23 -11.78 31.82 22.74
C LEU A 23 -11.07 33.10 22.25
N PRO A 24 -9.96 33.53 22.90
CA PRO A 24 -9.21 34.69 22.45
C PRO A 24 -8.44 34.40 21.16
N ALA A 25 -8.44 35.40 20.28
CA ALA A 25 -7.75 35.38 18.99
C ALA A 25 -6.24 35.09 19.17
N ARG A 26 -5.74 34.07 18.50
CA ARG A 26 -4.30 33.77 18.40
C ARG A 26 -3.59 34.91 17.64
N ALA A 27 -2.64 35.57 18.31
CA ALA A 27 -1.73 36.52 17.73
C ALA A 27 -0.85 35.86 16.65
N LYS A 28 -0.72 36.53 15.51
CA LYS A 28 0.18 36.15 14.41
C LYS A 28 1.63 36.42 14.85
N PRO A 29 2.59 35.52 14.61
CA PRO A 29 4.01 35.84 14.86
C PRO A 29 4.51 36.79 13.77
N THR A 30 4.93 37.99 14.21
CA THR A 30 5.67 38.96 13.40
C THR A 30 7.12 38.48 13.24
N TYR A 31 7.49 38.11 12.01
CA TYR A 31 8.89 37.88 11.66
C TYR A 31 9.64 39.21 11.58
N HIS A 32 10.45 39.52 12.60
CA HIS A 32 11.39 40.64 12.55
C HIS A 32 12.61 40.27 11.69
N ARG A 33 12.74 41.06 10.67
CA ARG A 33 13.82 41.21 9.70
C ARG A 33 15.10 41.61 10.44
N TYR A 34 16.09 40.74 10.51
CA TYR A 34 17.48 41.13 10.83
C TYR A 34 18.31 41.07 9.54
N MET A 35 18.32 42.23 8.85
CA MET A 35 19.41 42.56 7.95
C MET A 35 20.50 43.24 8.77
N ARG A 36 21.63 42.58 8.94
CA ARG A 36 22.87 43.28 9.35
C ARG A 36 23.80 43.38 8.15
N LEU A 37 24.11 44.64 7.87
CA LEU A 37 25.04 45.15 6.90
C LEU A 37 26.44 44.54 7.10
N ILE A 38 27.01 44.00 6.05
CA ILE A 38 28.43 43.68 5.96
C ILE A 38 29.08 44.81 5.15
N PRO A 39 30.09 45.51 5.68
CA PRO A 39 30.74 46.58 4.94
C PRO A 39 31.65 46.06 3.85
N ARG A 40 31.46 46.61 2.65
CA ARG A 40 32.43 46.52 1.57
C ARG A 40 33.69 47.32 1.96
N ARG A 41 34.84 46.67 2.02
CA ARG A 41 36.18 47.17 1.62
C ARG A 41 37.21 46.11 1.99
N LEU A 42 37.85 45.46 1.01
CA LEU A 42 39.28 45.52 0.72
C LEU A 42 39.57 44.76 -0.56
N LEU A 43 39.84 45.52 -1.61
CA LEU A 43 40.66 45.06 -2.72
C LEU A 43 42.10 45.15 -2.26
N THR A 44 42.88 44.12 -2.46
CA THR A 44 44.27 44.22 -2.97
C THR A 44 44.80 42.80 -3.27
N LEU A 45 45.09 42.58 -4.53
CA LEU A 45 46.30 42.01 -5.12
C LEU A 45 46.94 40.80 -4.35
N VAL A 46 47.05 39.64 -4.97
CA VAL A 46 48.38 39.02 -5.22
C VAL A 46 48.25 37.73 -6.01
N SER A 47 49.01 37.71 -7.08
CA SER A 47 49.77 36.60 -7.66
C SER A 47 49.06 35.39 -8.27
N THR A 48 49.16 35.35 -9.56
CA THR A 48 49.23 34.18 -10.43
C THR A 48 50.12 33.08 -9.86
N ALA A 49 49.48 32.03 -9.37
CA ALA A 49 50.10 30.70 -9.31
C ALA A 49 49.31 29.79 -10.22
N VAL A 50 49.89 29.51 -11.37
CA VAL A 50 49.40 28.44 -12.27
C VAL A 50 49.70 27.14 -11.56
N ILE A 51 48.68 26.63 -10.88
CA ILE A 51 48.66 25.22 -10.46
C ILE A 51 47.86 24.47 -11.52
N LEU A 52 48.60 23.72 -12.30
CA LEU A 52 48.06 22.69 -13.18
C LEU A 52 47.46 21.60 -12.28
N ALA A 53 46.28 21.82 -11.78
CA ALA A 53 45.50 20.79 -11.12
C ALA A 53 44.89 19.92 -12.23
N GLY A 54 45.53 18.78 -12.45
CA GLY A 54 44.93 17.72 -13.27
C GLY A 54 43.57 17.40 -12.72
N ILE A 55 42.55 17.69 -13.51
CA ILE A 55 41.19 17.23 -13.28
C ILE A 55 41.24 15.71 -13.48
N LEU A 56 41.49 14.95 -12.44
CA LEU A 56 41.08 13.55 -12.39
C LEU A 56 39.55 13.59 -12.37
N ALA A 57 38.95 13.53 -13.58
CA ALA A 57 37.58 13.13 -13.73
C ALA A 57 37.51 11.68 -13.27
N VAL A 58 37.20 11.47 -12.00
CA VAL A 58 36.67 10.20 -11.53
C VAL A 58 35.33 10.05 -12.24
N ALA A 59 35.37 9.41 -13.42
CA ALA A 59 34.17 8.86 -14.02
C ALA A 59 33.58 7.92 -12.97
N SER A 60 32.53 8.37 -12.27
CA SER A 60 31.67 7.50 -11.53
C SER A 60 31.05 6.58 -12.57
N GLU A 61 31.70 5.46 -12.85
CA GLU A 61 31.07 4.36 -13.54
C GLU A 61 29.86 3.97 -12.68
N ALA A 62 28.69 4.51 -13.08
CA ALA A 62 27.43 3.94 -12.65
C ALA A 62 27.55 2.47 -13.07
N HIS A 63 27.82 1.62 -12.09
CA HIS A 63 27.72 0.17 -12.25
C HIS A 63 26.25 -0.09 -12.57
N ALA A 64 25.90 -0.04 -13.86
CA ALA A 64 24.69 -0.64 -14.38
C ALA A 64 24.84 -2.12 -14.02
N THR A 65 24.17 -2.53 -12.95
CA THR A 65 24.01 -3.95 -12.61
C THR A 65 23.51 -4.63 -13.89
N PRO A 66 24.22 -5.62 -14.43
CA PRO A 66 23.75 -6.29 -15.63
C PRO A 66 22.34 -6.82 -15.35
N PRO A 67 21.43 -6.78 -16.31
CA PRO A 67 20.09 -7.30 -16.12
C PRO A 67 20.22 -8.76 -15.68
N THR A 68 19.89 -9.02 -14.42
CA THR A 68 19.95 -10.37 -13.85
C THR A 68 19.04 -11.25 -14.71
N ALA A 69 19.59 -12.33 -15.28
CA ALA A 69 18.83 -13.26 -16.08
C ALA A 69 17.54 -13.65 -15.32
N PRO A 70 16.39 -13.75 -15.99
CA PRO A 70 15.15 -14.08 -15.29
C PRO A 70 15.31 -15.40 -14.56
N LEU A 71 14.97 -15.42 -13.27
CA LEU A 71 14.95 -16.66 -12.49
C LEU A 71 13.97 -17.62 -13.15
N THR A 72 14.44 -18.79 -13.52
CA THR A 72 13.63 -19.84 -14.13
C THR A 72 13.26 -20.94 -13.14
N SER A 73 14.11 -21.14 -12.13
CA SER A 73 13.88 -22.14 -11.10
C SER A 73 12.89 -21.65 -10.04
N PRO A 74 12.01 -22.51 -9.54
CA PRO A 74 11.18 -22.18 -8.37
C PRO A 74 12.05 -21.86 -7.16
N VAL A 75 11.59 -20.87 -6.39
CA VAL A 75 12.15 -20.49 -5.09
C VAL A 75 11.02 -20.63 -4.07
N GLU A 76 11.27 -21.39 -3.01
CA GLU A 76 10.30 -21.51 -1.91
C GLU A 76 11.05 -21.73 -0.60
N GLY A 77 10.66 -21.00 0.42
CA GLY A 77 11.27 -21.14 1.74
C GLY A 77 11.04 -19.93 2.62
N VAL A 78 11.65 -19.98 3.80
CA VAL A 78 11.68 -18.89 4.76
C VAL A 78 13.00 -18.13 4.62
N PHE A 79 12.91 -16.82 4.41
CA PHE A 79 14.05 -15.93 4.23
C PHE A 79 14.06 -14.85 5.32
N SER A 80 15.25 -14.38 5.67
CA SER A 80 15.45 -13.22 6.53
C SER A 80 15.26 -11.95 5.72
N ALA A 81 14.31 -11.11 6.13
CA ALA A 81 14.02 -9.83 5.49
C ALA A 81 13.46 -8.83 6.51
N GLY A 82 14.02 -7.62 6.58
CA GLY A 82 13.56 -6.58 7.50
C GLY A 82 13.64 -6.98 8.98
N GLY A 83 14.61 -7.80 9.35
CA GLY A 83 14.71 -8.37 10.71
C GLY A 83 13.64 -9.40 11.05
N GLN A 84 12.83 -9.82 10.05
CA GLN A 84 11.80 -10.83 10.18
C GLN A 84 12.17 -12.11 9.43
N GLN A 85 11.55 -13.22 9.80
CA GLN A 85 11.57 -14.47 9.04
C GLN A 85 10.26 -14.61 8.28
N GLN A 86 10.31 -14.65 6.95
CA GLN A 86 9.12 -14.68 6.12
C GLN A 86 9.22 -15.74 5.04
N TRP A 87 8.13 -16.47 4.89
CA TRP A 87 7.99 -17.44 3.80
C TRP A 87 7.57 -16.76 2.51
N ILE A 88 8.18 -17.20 1.41
CA ILE A 88 7.84 -16.79 0.05
C ILE A 88 7.89 -18.00 -0.88
N SER A 89 7.04 -18.02 -1.89
CA SER A 89 7.08 -18.97 -3.00
C SER A 89 6.98 -18.22 -4.32
N CYS A 90 8.02 -18.35 -5.14
CA CYS A 90 8.10 -17.79 -6.48
C CYS A 90 8.24 -18.90 -7.50
N ALA A 91 7.35 -18.95 -8.50
CA ALA A 91 7.40 -19.94 -9.58
C ALA A 91 6.84 -19.38 -10.88
N GLY A 92 7.05 -20.10 -12.00
CA GLY A 92 6.78 -19.60 -13.34
C GLY A 92 7.97 -18.87 -13.93
N THR A 93 7.86 -18.48 -15.20
CA THR A 93 8.93 -17.85 -15.97
C THR A 93 8.44 -16.59 -16.68
N GLY A 94 9.35 -15.70 -17.02
CA GLY A 94 9.06 -14.49 -17.76
C GLY A 94 8.85 -13.26 -16.86
N ARG A 95 8.76 -12.10 -17.50
CA ARG A 95 8.63 -10.78 -16.87
C ARG A 95 7.41 -10.04 -17.42
N PRO A 96 6.92 -9.03 -16.67
CA PRO A 96 7.27 -8.67 -15.28
C PRO A 96 6.87 -9.75 -14.27
N THR A 97 7.55 -9.82 -13.11
CA THR A 97 7.15 -10.71 -12.01
C THR A 97 5.88 -10.20 -11.36
N VAL A 98 4.89 -11.08 -11.17
CA VAL A 98 3.65 -10.76 -10.45
C VAL A 98 3.86 -11.04 -8.97
N VAL A 99 3.73 -10.02 -8.12
CA VAL A 99 3.90 -10.11 -6.66
C VAL A 99 2.54 -9.98 -5.98
N ILE A 100 2.12 -11.00 -5.26
CA ILE A 100 0.82 -11.07 -4.61
C ILE A 100 0.98 -10.85 -3.10
N SER A 101 0.20 -9.92 -2.55
CA SER A 101 0.09 -9.66 -1.12
C SER A 101 -1.35 -9.92 -0.65
N SER A 102 -1.48 -10.73 0.40
CA SER A 102 -2.76 -11.17 0.95
C SER A 102 -3.38 -10.11 1.87
N GLY A 103 -4.71 -10.15 2.05
CA GLY A 103 -5.44 -9.29 2.98
C GLY A 103 -5.06 -9.50 4.45
N LEU A 104 -5.66 -8.74 5.36
CA LEU A 104 -5.41 -8.82 6.79
C LEU A 104 -5.70 -10.24 7.32
N GLY A 105 -4.76 -10.81 8.06
CA GLY A 105 -4.88 -12.15 8.65
C GLY A 105 -4.94 -13.29 7.64
N ALA A 106 -4.78 -13.02 6.35
CA ALA A 106 -4.84 -14.02 5.29
C ALA A 106 -3.45 -14.48 4.84
N SER A 107 -3.33 -15.75 4.48
CA SER A 107 -2.11 -16.37 3.95
C SER A 107 -2.20 -16.64 2.44
N HIS A 108 -1.10 -17.14 1.88
CA HIS A 108 -1.01 -17.60 0.49
C HIS A 108 -2.11 -18.59 0.09
N SER A 109 -2.62 -19.38 1.04
CA SER A 109 -3.64 -20.41 0.77
C SER A 109 -4.94 -19.83 0.16
N MET A 110 -5.25 -18.56 0.46
CA MET A 110 -6.41 -17.86 -0.12
C MET A 110 -6.32 -17.67 -1.64
N TRP A 111 -5.14 -17.86 -2.22
CA TRP A 111 -4.85 -17.66 -3.64
C TRP A 111 -4.68 -18.96 -4.43
N SER A 112 -4.91 -20.11 -3.81
CA SER A 112 -4.68 -21.43 -4.39
C SER A 112 -5.30 -21.63 -5.78
N LYS A 113 -6.52 -21.07 -6.03
CA LYS A 113 -7.20 -21.15 -7.33
C LYS A 113 -6.60 -20.22 -8.40
N VAL A 114 -5.76 -19.25 -8.01
CA VAL A 114 -5.22 -18.21 -8.89
C VAL A 114 -3.76 -18.47 -9.24
N LEU A 115 -2.97 -19.00 -8.31
CA LEU A 115 -1.52 -19.12 -8.43
C LEU A 115 -1.10 -19.92 -9.67
N GLN A 116 -1.61 -21.14 -9.81
CA GLN A 116 -1.18 -22.02 -10.90
C GLN A 116 -1.49 -21.45 -12.30
N PRO A 117 -2.71 -20.93 -12.58
CA PRO A 117 -2.96 -20.28 -13.86
C PRO A 117 -2.06 -19.06 -14.13
N LEU A 118 -1.72 -18.26 -13.09
CA LEU A 118 -0.84 -17.11 -13.29
C LEU A 118 0.61 -17.54 -13.55
N ARG A 119 1.09 -18.61 -12.91
CA ARG A 119 2.43 -19.18 -13.09
C ARG A 119 2.69 -19.69 -14.51
N THR A 120 1.63 -19.99 -15.27
CA THR A 120 1.76 -20.31 -16.70
C THR A 120 1.94 -19.09 -17.60
N MET A 121 1.65 -17.88 -17.08
CA MET A 121 1.68 -16.63 -17.84
C MET A 121 2.93 -15.79 -17.55
N SER A 122 3.44 -15.87 -16.32
CA SER A 122 4.61 -15.10 -15.86
C SER A 122 5.20 -15.73 -14.61
N ARG A 123 6.33 -15.17 -14.15
CA ARG A 123 6.84 -15.47 -12.82
C ARG A 123 5.89 -14.86 -11.77
N VAL A 124 5.54 -15.63 -10.75
CA VAL A 124 4.59 -15.23 -9.69
C VAL A 124 5.20 -15.51 -8.34
N CYS A 125 5.28 -14.50 -7.51
CA CYS A 125 5.67 -14.58 -6.11
C CYS A 125 4.47 -14.31 -5.21
N ILE A 126 4.36 -15.09 -4.14
CA ILE A 126 3.43 -14.86 -3.05
C ILE A 126 4.14 -15.11 -1.74
N SER A 127 3.87 -14.30 -0.73
CA SER A 127 4.49 -14.41 0.59
C SER A 127 3.45 -14.38 1.70
N ASP A 128 3.84 -14.91 2.84
CA ASP A 128 3.11 -14.78 4.08
C ASP A 128 3.83 -13.77 4.98
N ARG A 129 3.09 -12.80 5.53
CA ARG A 129 3.63 -11.87 6.51
C ARG A 129 3.93 -12.58 7.83
N PRO A 130 4.81 -12.05 8.71
CA PRO A 130 5.17 -12.68 9.97
C PRO A 130 3.97 -13.10 10.81
N GLY A 131 3.96 -14.34 11.26
CA GLY A 131 2.88 -14.94 12.05
C GLY A 131 1.68 -15.42 11.24
N LEU A 132 1.72 -15.37 9.89
CA LEU A 132 0.67 -15.88 9.02
C LEU A 132 1.18 -17.08 8.21
N GLY A 133 0.28 -17.99 7.89
CA GLY A 133 0.54 -19.12 6.99
C GLY A 133 1.79 -19.91 7.35
N SER A 134 2.77 -19.90 6.46
CA SER A 134 4.06 -20.59 6.63
C SER A 134 5.17 -19.70 7.22
N SER A 135 4.89 -18.42 7.53
CA SER A 135 5.87 -17.54 8.16
C SER A 135 5.89 -17.69 9.68
N PRO A 136 7.08 -17.74 10.30
CA PRO A 136 7.22 -17.67 11.76
C PRO A 136 6.59 -16.41 12.35
N ALA A 137 6.34 -16.43 13.65
CA ALA A 137 5.84 -15.26 14.39
C ALA A 137 6.80 -14.07 14.25
N ARG A 138 6.23 -12.84 14.30
CA ARG A 138 7.00 -11.60 14.24
C ARG A 138 8.00 -11.51 15.40
N ILE A 139 9.22 -11.10 15.08
CA ILE A 139 10.28 -10.86 16.05
C ILE A 139 10.22 -9.38 16.49
N GLY A 140 10.32 -9.13 17.80
CA GLY A 140 10.45 -7.78 18.35
C GLY A 140 9.13 -7.00 18.43
N ALA A 141 8.99 -5.94 17.64
CA ALA A 141 7.87 -5.00 17.74
C ALA A 141 6.50 -5.65 17.58
N ARG A 142 5.59 -5.31 18.52
CA ARG A 142 4.21 -5.81 18.52
C ARG A 142 3.25 -4.96 17.69
N THR A 143 3.74 -3.90 17.08
CA THR A 143 2.98 -3.00 16.21
C THR A 143 3.70 -2.84 14.88
N THR A 144 2.95 -2.83 13.79
CA THR A 144 3.45 -2.62 12.44
C THR A 144 2.42 -1.84 11.60
N ASN A 145 2.78 -1.47 10.37
CA ASN A 145 1.90 -0.76 9.44
C ASN A 145 2.19 -1.16 7.99
N ALA A 146 1.38 -0.67 7.05
CA ALA A 146 1.51 -1.01 5.63
C ALA A 146 2.85 -0.57 5.02
N GLY A 147 3.43 0.55 5.46
CA GLY A 147 4.72 1.03 4.99
C GLY A 147 5.87 0.11 5.39
N GLN A 148 5.84 -0.38 6.64
CA GLN A 148 6.81 -1.37 7.12
C GLN A 148 6.65 -2.72 6.41
N HIS A 149 5.40 -3.18 6.19
CA HIS A 149 5.16 -4.40 5.42
C HIS A 149 5.63 -4.27 3.96
N ALA A 150 5.53 -3.08 3.36
CA ALA A 150 6.04 -2.83 2.01
C ALA A 150 7.56 -2.94 1.96
N GLN A 151 8.26 -2.36 2.93
CA GLN A 151 9.71 -2.50 3.06
C GLN A 151 10.12 -3.96 3.30
N GLU A 152 9.46 -4.66 4.23
CA GLU A 152 9.70 -6.08 4.50
C GLU A 152 9.50 -6.94 3.24
N LEU A 153 8.47 -6.64 2.43
CA LEU A 153 8.21 -7.32 1.15
C LEU A 153 9.33 -7.04 0.14
N ARG A 154 9.82 -5.81 0.05
CA ARG A 154 10.94 -5.43 -0.83
C ARG A 154 12.21 -6.22 -0.48
N GLU A 155 12.55 -6.25 0.80
CA GLU A 155 13.72 -6.97 1.28
C GLU A 155 13.57 -8.48 1.11
N LEU A 156 12.36 -9.03 1.31
CA LEU A 156 12.05 -10.44 1.09
C LEU A 156 12.23 -10.84 -0.39
N LEU A 157 11.73 -10.03 -1.32
CA LEU A 157 11.94 -10.26 -2.75
C LEU A 157 13.42 -10.26 -3.09
N THR A 158 14.18 -9.31 -2.56
CA THR A 158 15.64 -9.25 -2.74
C THR A 158 16.33 -10.49 -2.19
N ALA A 159 15.97 -10.92 -0.97
CA ALA A 159 16.54 -12.11 -0.34
C ALA A 159 16.22 -13.39 -1.12
N ALA A 160 15.06 -13.45 -1.79
CA ALA A 160 14.65 -14.53 -2.67
C ALA A 160 15.28 -14.44 -4.09
N GLY A 161 16.11 -13.42 -4.35
CA GLY A 161 16.74 -13.19 -5.65
C GLY A 161 15.83 -12.57 -6.71
N GLU A 162 14.67 -12.05 -6.31
CA GLU A 162 13.73 -11.43 -7.23
C GLU A 162 14.02 -9.95 -7.42
N SER A 163 14.10 -9.54 -8.67
CA SER A 163 14.27 -8.14 -9.07
C SER A 163 13.12 -7.70 -9.97
N GLY A 164 12.77 -6.38 -9.92
CA GLY A 164 11.78 -5.81 -10.85
C GLY A 164 12.10 -6.04 -12.33
N PRO A 165 11.20 -5.68 -13.23
CA PRO A 165 9.94 -4.97 -12.94
C PRO A 165 8.85 -5.88 -12.35
N PHE A 166 7.98 -5.28 -11.52
CA PHE A 166 6.90 -5.97 -10.82
C PHE A 166 5.51 -5.51 -11.27
N ILE A 167 4.58 -6.45 -11.32
CA ILE A 167 3.14 -6.18 -11.22
C ILE A 167 2.73 -6.52 -9.79
N LEU A 168 2.24 -5.53 -9.04
CA LEU A 168 1.80 -5.72 -7.67
C LEU A 168 0.32 -6.05 -7.62
N VAL A 169 -0.05 -7.06 -6.84
CA VAL A 169 -1.44 -7.49 -6.61
C VAL A 169 -1.74 -7.41 -5.12
N GLY A 170 -2.65 -6.53 -4.72
CA GLY A 170 -3.04 -6.35 -3.31
C GLY A 170 -4.52 -6.59 -3.08
N HIS A 171 -4.86 -7.50 -2.15
CA HIS A 171 -6.23 -7.74 -1.71
C HIS A 171 -6.50 -7.06 -0.36
N SER A 172 -7.64 -6.37 -0.24
CA SER A 172 -8.09 -5.81 1.05
C SER A 172 -7.01 -4.91 1.67
N TYR A 173 -6.58 -5.16 2.92
CA TYR A 173 -5.51 -4.44 3.60
C TYR A 173 -4.22 -4.35 2.77
N ALA A 174 -3.88 -5.37 2.00
CA ALA A 174 -2.70 -5.34 1.16
C ALA A 174 -2.78 -4.32 0.02
N GLY A 175 -3.93 -3.72 -0.25
CA GLY A 175 -4.03 -2.55 -1.11
C GLY A 175 -3.18 -1.38 -0.60
N LEU A 176 -3.13 -1.17 0.72
CA LEU A 176 -2.26 -0.16 1.34
C LEU A 176 -0.78 -0.56 1.24
N ILE A 177 -0.46 -1.86 1.40
CA ILE A 177 0.92 -2.37 1.32
C ILE A 177 1.49 -2.19 -0.09
N VAL A 178 0.78 -2.63 -1.14
CA VAL A 178 1.28 -2.56 -2.52
C VAL A 178 1.37 -1.12 -3.02
N ARG A 179 0.54 -0.23 -2.52
CA ARG A 179 0.63 1.20 -2.82
C ARG A 179 1.82 1.85 -2.11
N ALA A 180 2.05 1.53 -0.84
CA ALA A 180 3.25 1.97 -0.13
C ALA A 180 4.53 1.44 -0.80
N PHE A 181 4.53 0.18 -1.30
CA PHE A 181 5.63 -0.37 -2.08
C PHE A 181 5.85 0.43 -3.36
N ALA A 182 4.79 0.72 -4.12
CA ALA A 182 4.91 1.51 -5.36
C ALA A 182 5.40 2.94 -5.12
N ALA A 183 5.11 3.50 -3.94
CA ALA A 183 5.62 4.80 -3.52
C ALA A 183 7.11 4.76 -3.15
N GLN A 184 7.56 3.68 -2.52
CA GLN A 184 8.96 3.47 -2.11
C GLN A 184 9.85 3.09 -3.30
N GLU A 185 9.33 2.29 -4.25
CA GLU A 185 10.08 1.72 -5.37
C GLU A 185 9.37 1.99 -6.72
N PRO A 186 9.17 3.26 -7.09
CA PRO A 186 8.38 3.61 -8.27
C PRO A 186 8.97 3.12 -9.61
N SER A 187 10.29 2.97 -9.68
CA SER A 187 10.99 2.44 -10.87
C SER A 187 10.77 0.96 -11.10
N ASP A 188 10.49 0.21 -10.04
CA ASP A 188 10.35 -1.24 -10.09
C ASP A 188 8.92 -1.68 -10.39
N VAL A 189 7.93 -0.77 -10.30
CA VAL A 189 6.51 -1.10 -10.44
C VAL A 189 5.96 -0.67 -11.79
N VAL A 190 5.62 -1.66 -12.63
CA VAL A 190 5.11 -1.45 -13.99
C VAL A 190 3.61 -1.71 -14.12
N GLY A 191 2.95 -2.21 -13.08
CA GLY A 191 1.51 -2.44 -13.05
C GLY A 191 0.98 -2.71 -11.66
N VAL A 192 -0.29 -2.39 -11.43
CA VAL A 192 -0.95 -2.63 -10.13
C VAL A 192 -2.34 -3.21 -10.35
N LEU A 193 -2.68 -4.26 -9.58
CA LEU A 193 -4.03 -4.80 -9.43
C LEU A 193 -4.48 -4.66 -7.98
N LEU A 194 -5.51 -3.88 -7.74
CA LEU A 194 -6.17 -3.75 -6.46
C LEU A 194 -7.42 -4.63 -6.45
N VAL A 195 -7.45 -5.66 -5.59
CA VAL A 195 -8.56 -6.61 -5.51
C VAL A 195 -9.37 -6.31 -4.26
N ASP A 196 -10.53 -5.70 -4.45
CA ASP A 196 -11.43 -5.22 -3.39
C ASP A 196 -10.66 -4.58 -2.22
N ALA A 197 -9.77 -3.67 -2.57
CA ALA A 197 -8.68 -3.23 -1.73
C ALA A 197 -9.09 -2.11 -0.77
N CYS A 198 -8.45 -2.09 0.40
CA CYS A 198 -8.54 -0.97 1.31
C CYS A 198 -7.92 0.29 0.71
N TRP A 199 -8.44 1.42 1.12
CA TRP A 199 -8.14 2.76 0.66
C TRP A 199 -7.88 3.67 1.86
N PRO A 200 -7.00 4.68 1.79
CA PRO A 200 -6.84 5.65 2.86
C PRO A 200 -8.16 6.32 3.26
N GLY A 201 -8.41 6.41 4.56
CA GLY A 201 -9.66 6.93 5.10
C GLY A 201 -10.75 5.89 5.33
N ILE A 202 -10.52 4.62 4.93
CA ILE A 202 -11.49 3.54 5.17
C ILE A 202 -11.79 3.38 6.66
N HIS A 203 -10.79 3.39 7.49
CA HIS A 203 -10.90 3.25 8.92
C HIS A 203 -11.69 4.41 9.57
N ARG A 204 -11.57 5.63 9.07
CA ARG A 204 -12.34 6.78 9.56
C ARG A 204 -13.76 6.82 9.05
N ASN A 205 -13.97 6.45 7.80
CA ASN A 205 -15.23 6.65 7.09
C ASN A 205 -16.16 5.44 7.12
N PHE A 206 -15.59 4.22 7.19
CA PHE A 206 -16.38 2.98 7.06
C PHE A 206 -16.41 2.13 8.31
N LEU A 207 -15.45 2.28 9.20
CA LEU A 207 -15.25 1.38 10.32
C LEU A 207 -15.29 2.11 11.67
N PRO A 208 -16.18 3.10 11.89
CA PRO A 208 -16.30 3.71 13.22
C PRO A 208 -16.72 2.69 14.28
N SER A 209 -17.31 1.57 13.88
CA SER A 209 -17.63 0.42 14.77
C SER A 209 -16.43 -0.51 15.00
N TYR A 210 -15.38 -0.45 14.18
CA TYR A 210 -14.13 -1.17 14.41
C TYR A 210 -13.25 -0.44 15.43
N LYS A 211 -13.78 -0.27 16.62
CA LYS A 211 -13.03 0.20 17.79
C LYS A 211 -12.00 -0.82 18.27
N SER A 212 -12.03 -2.03 17.73
CA SER A 212 -11.06 -3.06 18.06
C SER A 212 -9.78 -2.83 17.26
N PRO A 213 -8.61 -2.84 17.89
CA PRO A 213 -7.34 -2.75 17.18
C PRO A 213 -7.22 -3.91 16.19
N TRP A 214 -6.75 -3.61 14.98
CA TRP A 214 -6.53 -4.61 13.97
C TRP A 214 -5.30 -5.44 14.31
N HIS A 215 -5.44 -6.76 14.28
CA HIS A 215 -4.36 -7.68 14.60
C HIS A 215 -4.20 -8.72 13.50
N GLU A 216 -2.95 -9.10 13.25
CA GLU A 216 -2.62 -10.29 12.46
C GLU A 216 -1.34 -10.94 13.00
N GLY A 217 -1.30 -12.27 13.04
CA GLY A 217 -0.12 -13.02 13.47
C GLY A 217 0.40 -12.61 14.86
N GLY A 218 -0.47 -12.17 15.76
CA GLY A 218 -0.10 -11.67 17.11
C GLY A 218 0.45 -10.24 17.13
N THR A 219 0.37 -9.52 16.01
CA THR A 219 0.89 -8.14 15.84
C THR A 219 -0.27 -7.16 15.68
N LEU A 220 -0.18 -6.01 16.33
CA LEU A 220 -1.10 -4.89 16.16
C LEU A 220 -0.80 -4.17 14.83
N ILE A 221 -1.82 -3.89 14.04
CA ILE A 221 -1.71 -3.08 12.84
C ILE A 221 -2.12 -1.64 13.15
N ASP A 222 -1.18 -0.72 13.05
CA ASP A 222 -1.47 0.71 13.07
C ASP A 222 -2.08 1.13 11.73
N MET A 223 -3.41 1.20 11.70
CA MET A 223 -4.14 1.57 10.49
C MET A 223 -3.96 3.05 10.14
N ALA A 224 -3.82 3.93 11.13
CA ALA A 224 -3.59 5.34 10.86
C ALA A 224 -2.23 5.55 10.19
N ALA A 225 -1.18 4.92 10.70
CA ALA A 225 0.14 4.92 10.06
C ALA A 225 0.13 4.21 8.71
N SER A 226 -0.67 3.14 8.56
CA SER A 226 -0.83 2.43 7.28
C SER A 226 -1.47 3.32 6.20
N GLU A 227 -2.49 4.08 6.57
CA GLU A 227 -3.12 5.05 5.68
C GLU A 227 -2.20 6.23 5.36
N GLN A 228 -1.35 6.65 6.29
CA GLN A 228 -0.36 7.72 6.10
C GLN A 228 0.79 7.29 5.18
N ALA A 229 1.24 6.06 5.26
CA ALA A 229 2.29 5.52 4.40
C ALA A 229 1.94 5.65 2.90
N ASP A 230 0.65 5.75 2.62
CA ASP A 230 0.10 5.90 1.28
C ASP A 230 -0.33 7.35 0.93
N GLN A 231 -0.54 8.23 1.92
CA GLN A 231 -1.08 9.60 1.73
C GLN A 231 -0.11 10.62 1.11
N GLY A 232 1.05 10.28 0.75
CA GLY A 232 2.02 11.15 0.09
C GLY A 232 2.67 10.45 -1.09
N GLY A 233 2.26 9.22 -1.35
CA GLY A 233 2.79 8.43 -2.44
C GLY A 233 2.46 9.07 -3.78
N PRO A 234 3.37 8.98 -4.76
CA PRO A 234 3.09 9.44 -6.10
C PRO A 234 1.79 8.75 -6.57
N GLN A 235 0.91 9.54 -7.13
CA GLN A 235 -0.10 8.96 -8.00
C GLN A 235 0.65 8.04 -8.95
N LEU A 236 0.08 6.89 -9.28
CA LEU A 236 0.73 5.89 -10.15
C LEU A 236 0.99 6.44 -11.58
N GLY A 237 0.78 7.74 -11.79
CA GLY A 237 1.05 8.43 -13.04
C GLY A 237 0.38 7.76 -14.22
N ARG A 238 1.17 7.11 -15.08
CA ARG A 238 0.70 6.33 -16.25
C ARG A 238 0.82 4.81 -16.05
N THR A 239 1.23 4.36 -14.87
CA THR A 239 1.34 2.93 -14.58
C THR A 239 -0.02 2.24 -14.76
N PRO A 240 -0.13 1.20 -15.57
CA PRO A 240 -1.34 0.41 -15.73
C PRO A 240 -1.92 -0.02 -14.37
N LEU A 241 -3.17 0.36 -14.12
CA LEU A 241 -3.89 0.04 -12.88
C LEU A 241 -5.23 -0.60 -13.20
N ILE A 242 -5.52 -1.72 -12.56
CA ILE A 242 -6.85 -2.31 -12.54
C ILE A 242 -7.33 -2.34 -11.08
N VAL A 243 -8.51 -1.80 -10.83
CA VAL A 243 -9.23 -1.97 -9.57
C VAL A 243 -10.35 -2.96 -9.84
N LEU A 244 -10.35 -4.08 -9.13
CA LEU A 244 -11.35 -5.14 -9.23
C LEU A 244 -12.17 -5.17 -7.94
N ALA A 245 -13.29 -4.49 -7.94
CA ALA A 245 -14.21 -4.41 -6.80
C ALA A 245 -15.12 -5.63 -6.72
N ALA A 246 -15.37 -6.12 -5.51
CA ALA A 246 -16.34 -7.17 -5.25
C ALA A 246 -17.77 -6.64 -5.28
N GLY A 247 -18.73 -7.45 -5.73
CA GLY A 247 -20.15 -7.14 -5.75
C GLY A 247 -20.62 -6.38 -6.98
N ASP A 248 -21.89 -6.08 -6.98
CA ASP A 248 -22.63 -5.40 -8.05
C ASP A 248 -23.06 -4.01 -7.57
N PRO A 249 -22.51 -2.92 -8.14
CA PRO A 249 -22.85 -1.57 -7.71
C PRO A 249 -24.35 -1.24 -7.95
N ALA A 250 -25.00 -1.89 -8.91
CA ALA A 250 -26.44 -1.70 -9.14
C ALA A 250 -27.31 -2.25 -8.00
N LYS A 251 -26.74 -3.13 -7.17
CA LYS A 251 -27.39 -3.72 -5.99
C LYS A 251 -26.98 -3.04 -4.68
N ALA A 252 -26.16 -2.01 -4.73
CA ALA A 252 -25.71 -1.27 -3.56
C ALA A 252 -26.87 -0.43 -2.96
N THR A 253 -27.48 -0.91 -1.89
CA THR A 253 -28.61 -0.24 -1.22
C THR A 253 -28.16 0.55 0.00
N SER A 254 -27.22 0.02 0.78
CA SER A 254 -26.74 0.68 1.98
C SER A 254 -25.82 1.87 1.68
N PRO A 255 -25.79 2.91 2.55
CA PRO A 255 -24.79 3.97 2.44
C PRO A 255 -23.35 3.45 2.45
N GLY A 256 -23.08 2.38 3.21
CA GLY A 256 -21.76 1.74 3.29
C GLY A 256 -21.33 1.13 1.96
N ASP A 257 -22.22 0.36 1.29
CA ASP A 257 -21.92 -0.24 -0.02
C ASP A 257 -21.65 0.85 -1.07
N LYS A 258 -22.49 1.89 -1.11
CA LYS A 258 -22.32 3.01 -2.04
C LYS A 258 -20.99 3.71 -1.83
N ALA A 259 -20.64 3.95 -0.57
CA ALA A 259 -19.38 4.57 -0.23
C ALA A 259 -18.19 3.65 -0.58
N TRP A 260 -18.30 2.32 -0.35
CA TRP A 260 -17.28 1.35 -0.77
C TRP A 260 -17.01 1.42 -2.28
N PHE A 261 -18.05 1.36 -3.12
CA PHE A 261 -17.90 1.48 -4.57
C PHE A 261 -17.35 2.84 -5.01
N ALA A 262 -17.75 3.93 -4.35
CA ALA A 262 -17.17 5.25 -4.60
C ALA A 262 -15.66 5.29 -4.32
N HIS A 263 -15.20 4.63 -3.25
CA HIS A 263 -13.78 4.51 -2.94
C HIS A 263 -13.02 3.66 -3.96
N GLN A 264 -13.60 2.54 -4.42
CA GLN A 264 -12.99 1.74 -5.48
C GLN A 264 -12.87 2.55 -6.79
N ALA A 265 -13.86 3.40 -7.09
CA ALA A 265 -13.80 4.29 -8.24
C ALA A 265 -12.72 5.38 -8.10
N GLN A 266 -12.55 5.94 -6.91
CA GLN A 266 -11.45 6.87 -6.61
C GLN A 266 -10.08 6.18 -6.73
N ALA A 267 -9.96 4.94 -6.27
CA ALA A 267 -8.73 4.17 -6.41
C ALA A 267 -8.30 4.00 -7.88
N ALA A 268 -9.25 3.84 -8.79
CA ALA A 268 -8.94 3.76 -10.22
C ALA A 268 -8.35 5.05 -10.79
N GLN A 269 -8.62 6.20 -10.17
CA GLN A 269 -8.10 7.51 -10.61
C GLN A 269 -6.65 7.77 -10.17
N LEU A 270 -6.03 6.88 -9.39
CA LEU A 270 -4.60 6.98 -9.03
C LEU A 270 -3.67 6.91 -10.22
N SER A 271 -4.13 6.34 -11.33
CA SER A 271 -3.41 6.29 -12.58
C SER A 271 -4.28 6.83 -13.72
N SER A 272 -3.69 7.63 -14.61
CA SER A 272 -4.35 8.02 -15.86
C SER A 272 -4.61 6.83 -16.80
N ALA A 273 -3.96 5.69 -16.55
CA ALA A 273 -4.18 4.41 -17.23
C ALA A 273 -5.00 3.43 -16.37
N GLY A 274 -5.69 3.95 -15.35
CA GLY A 274 -6.49 3.18 -14.41
C GLY A 274 -7.86 2.74 -14.99
N SER A 275 -8.37 1.62 -14.49
CA SER A 275 -9.70 1.11 -14.83
C SER A 275 -10.35 0.44 -13.64
N LEU A 276 -11.68 0.56 -13.54
CA LEU A 276 -12.50 -0.10 -12.54
C LEU A 276 -13.26 -1.26 -13.19
N ARG A 277 -13.25 -2.41 -12.51
CA ARG A 277 -13.97 -3.63 -12.92
C ARG A 277 -14.72 -4.20 -11.73
N PHE A 278 -15.72 -5.04 -12.00
CA PHE A 278 -16.55 -5.63 -10.96
C PHE A 278 -16.56 -7.15 -11.02
N ALA A 279 -16.42 -7.77 -9.85
CA ALA A 279 -16.68 -9.18 -9.61
C ALA A 279 -18.09 -9.32 -9.01
N THR A 280 -19.11 -9.20 -9.87
CA THR A 280 -20.53 -8.99 -9.51
C THR A 280 -21.17 -10.14 -8.73
N HIS A 281 -20.58 -11.35 -8.76
CA HIS A 281 -21.03 -12.52 -8.03
C HIS A 281 -20.01 -12.94 -6.96
N SER A 282 -19.26 -11.99 -6.43
CA SER A 282 -18.25 -12.23 -5.40
C SER A 282 -18.57 -11.44 -4.14
N GLY A 283 -18.28 -12.03 -3.00
CA GLY A 283 -18.03 -11.30 -1.77
C GLY A 283 -16.61 -10.72 -1.75
N HIS A 284 -16.18 -10.22 -0.60
CA HIS A 284 -14.89 -9.58 -0.40
C HIS A 284 -13.67 -10.40 -0.88
N VAL A 285 -13.76 -11.72 -0.91
CA VAL A 285 -12.65 -12.62 -1.26
C VAL A 285 -12.72 -13.03 -2.72
N VAL A 286 -12.50 -12.07 -3.64
CA VAL A 286 -12.65 -12.26 -5.09
C VAL A 286 -11.80 -13.40 -5.64
N GLN A 287 -10.57 -13.54 -5.16
CA GLN A 287 -9.62 -14.58 -5.58
C GLN A 287 -10.10 -16.01 -5.23
N ARG A 288 -11.05 -16.14 -4.30
CA ARG A 288 -11.70 -17.41 -3.94
C ARG A 288 -13.02 -17.61 -4.69
N ASP A 289 -13.85 -16.56 -4.75
CA ASP A 289 -15.23 -16.63 -5.20
C ASP A 289 -15.32 -16.52 -6.73
N GLN A 290 -14.53 -15.63 -7.34
CA GLN A 290 -14.43 -15.42 -8.78
C GLN A 290 -12.97 -15.37 -9.27
N PRO A 291 -12.16 -16.42 -9.08
CA PRO A 291 -10.73 -16.44 -9.41
C PRO A 291 -10.45 -16.05 -10.87
N ALA A 292 -11.34 -16.42 -11.80
CA ALA A 292 -11.20 -16.05 -13.21
C ALA A 292 -11.12 -14.54 -13.44
N LYS A 293 -11.81 -13.73 -12.64
CA LYS A 293 -11.75 -12.26 -12.74
C LYS A 293 -10.36 -11.71 -12.39
N VAL A 294 -9.73 -12.29 -11.37
CA VAL A 294 -8.34 -11.91 -10.97
C VAL A 294 -7.36 -12.34 -12.05
N ILE A 295 -7.48 -13.58 -12.55
CA ILE A 295 -6.60 -14.14 -13.60
C ILE A 295 -6.67 -13.29 -14.87
N VAL A 296 -7.88 -12.92 -15.31
CA VAL A 296 -8.10 -12.04 -16.46
C VAL A 296 -7.49 -10.66 -16.24
N ALA A 297 -7.65 -10.07 -15.04
CA ALA A 297 -7.09 -8.76 -14.74
C ALA A 297 -5.55 -8.77 -14.81
N VAL A 298 -4.90 -9.80 -14.25
CA VAL A 298 -3.43 -9.94 -14.32
C VAL A 298 -2.98 -10.17 -15.78
N ARG A 299 -3.67 -11.03 -16.52
CA ARG A 299 -3.36 -11.25 -17.94
C ARG A 299 -3.42 -9.97 -18.76
N ASP A 300 -4.45 -9.15 -18.54
CA ASP A 300 -4.63 -7.89 -19.27
C ASP A 300 -3.52 -6.88 -18.93
N LEU A 301 -3.08 -6.81 -17.65
CA LEU A 301 -1.91 -6.03 -17.26
C LEU A 301 -0.64 -6.53 -17.95
N LEU A 302 -0.39 -7.84 -17.93
CA LEU A 302 0.76 -8.44 -18.60
C LEU A 302 0.78 -8.12 -20.09
N THR A 303 -0.36 -8.25 -20.77
CA THR A 303 -0.51 -7.95 -22.20
C THR A 303 -0.21 -6.49 -22.48
N LYS A 304 -0.81 -5.57 -21.68
CA LYS A 304 -0.63 -4.14 -21.85
C LYS A 304 0.83 -3.70 -21.65
N ILE A 305 1.48 -4.24 -20.62
CA ILE A 305 2.86 -3.87 -20.28
C ILE A 305 3.83 -4.42 -21.31
N ARG A 306 3.68 -5.68 -21.72
CA ARG A 306 4.54 -6.32 -22.74
C ARG A 306 4.41 -5.72 -24.13
N ALA A 307 3.32 -5.03 -24.42
CA ALA A 307 3.15 -4.31 -25.68
C ALA A 307 3.87 -2.94 -25.71
N THR A 308 4.38 -2.46 -24.57
CA THR A 308 5.05 -1.16 -24.44
C THR A 308 6.55 -1.27 -24.14
N THR A 309 7.03 -2.50 -23.95
CA THR A 309 8.45 -2.85 -23.79
C THR A 309 9.02 -3.38 -25.09
#